data_c565e00b56c4f95bf80f45aa4d7141e1
#
_entry.id   c565e00b56c4f95bf80f45aa4d7141e1
#
_cell.length_a   1.000
_cell.length_b   1.000
_cell.length_c   1.000
_cell.angle_alpha   90.00
_cell.angle_beta   90.00
_cell.angle_gamma   90.00
#
_symmetry.space_group_name_H-M   'P 1'
#
loop_
_entity.id
_entity.type
_entity.pdbx_description
1 polymer ?
#
loop_
_entity_poly.entity_id
_entity_poly.type
_entity_poly.pdbx_seq_one_letter_code
_entity_poly.pdbx_strand_id
1 'polypeptide(L)'
;FKANGREPAEEASAGDIVAFSGITDVTIGNTLCDPANVEPLPFVKINDPTVEMTFAVNDSPFAGREGKFVTSRQIRDRLQRELLKDVALKVEDSATSDSFRVMGRGEMHLSILIETMRREGYELQVSPPKVLTHEENGQLMEPFERVVIDTPTEYQGAVMTALGSRKAILQQM
;
A
#
# COMPACT_ATOMS: atom_id res chain seq x y z
N PHE A 1 -22.33 -10.28 -8.70
CA PHE A 1 -22.37 -9.05 -9.52
C PHE A 1 -22.99 -9.36 -10.86
N LYS A 2 -23.88 -8.52 -11.35
CA LYS A 2 -24.49 -8.66 -12.68
C LYS A 2 -24.46 -7.31 -13.40
N ALA A 3 -23.80 -7.26 -14.54
CA ALA A 3 -23.50 -6.01 -15.25
C ALA A 3 -22.86 -4.95 -14.30
N ASN A 4 -23.50 -3.79 -14.11
CA ASN A 4 -23.00 -2.70 -13.26
C ASN A 4 -23.60 -2.70 -11.85
N GLY A 5 -24.32 -3.76 -11.45
CA GLY A 5 -25.05 -3.81 -10.19
C GLY A 5 -24.69 -5.00 -9.30
N ARG A 6 -25.23 -4.99 -8.08
CA ARG A 6 -25.22 -6.10 -7.15
C ARG A 6 -26.65 -6.60 -7.01
N GLU A 7 -26.86 -7.90 -7.21
CA GLU A 7 -28.12 -8.56 -6.97
C GLU A 7 -27.95 -9.60 -5.88
N PRO A 8 -28.91 -9.76 -4.96
CA PRO A 8 -28.92 -10.89 -4.03
C PRO A 8 -28.95 -12.21 -4.80
N ALA A 9 -28.14 -13.17 -4.40
CA ALA A 9 -28.12 -14.51 -4.97
C ALA A 9 -28.11 -15.53 -3.83
N GLU A 10 -28.87 -16.60 -3.98
CA GLU A 10 -28.91 -17.70 -3.03
C GLU A 10 -27.85 -18.77 -3.33
N GLU A 11 -27.40 -18.84 -4.59
CA GLU A 11 -26.41 -19.79 -5.07
C GLU A 11 -25.38 -19.09 -5.95
N ALA A 12 -24.16 -19.61 -5.96
CA ALA A 12 -23.07 -19.18 -6.83
C ALA A 12 -22.43 -20.40 -7.49
N SER A 13 -22.07 -20.27 -8.75
CA SER A 13 -21.43 -21.30 -9.54
C SER A 13 -19.94 -21.01 -9.75
N ALA A 14 -19.18 -22.04 -10.14
CA ALA A 14 -17.78 -21.87 -10.50
C ALA A 14 -17.59 -20.81 -11.60
N GLY A 15 -16.73 -19.83 -11.35
CA GLY A 15 -16.50 -18.68 -12.24
C GLY A 15 -17.26 -17.41 -11.85
N ASP A 16 -18.20 -17.48 -10.92
CA ASP A 16 -18.93 -16.30 -10.45
C ASP A 16 -18.07 -15.44 -9.50
N ILE A 17 -18.25 -14.12 -9.62
CA ILE A 17 -17.68 -13.15 -8.67
C ILE A 17 -18.80 -12.72 -7.72
N VAL A 18 -18.65 -13.09 -6.46
CA VAL A 18 -19.66 -12.86 -5.42
C VAL A 18 -19.12 -12.02 -4.28
N ALA A 19 -20.01 -11.30 -3.60
CA ALA A 19 -19.72 -10.65 -2.32
C ALA A 19 -20.52 -11.37 -1.24
N PHE A 20 -19.88 -11.74 -0.15
CA PHE A 20 -20.52 -12.33 1.03
C PHE A 20 -20.14 -11.55 2.28
N SER A 21 -20.93 -11.68 3.33
CA SER A 21 -20.72 -11.02 4.62
C SER A 21 -20.88 -12.03 5.77
N GLY A 22 -20.42 -11.65 6.95
CA GLY A 22 -20.56 -12.48 8.14
C GLY A 22 -19.33 -13.29 8.52
N ILE A 23 -18.23 -13.14 7.79
CA ILE A 23 -16.92 -13.74 8.12
C ILE A 23 -15.97 -12.61 8.54
N THR A 24 -15.41 -12.71 9.75
CA THR A 24 -14.58 -11.64 10.34
C THR A 24 -13.09 -11.79 10.07
N ASP A 25 -12.60 -13.02 9.89
CA ASP A 25 -11.18 -13.34 9.86
C ASP A 25 -10.64 -13.65 8.44
N VAL A 26 -11.25 -13.05 7.42
CA VAL A 26 -10.85 -13.23 6.03
C VAL A 26 -10.10 -12.01 5.53
N THR A 27 -8.93 -12.24 4.95
CA THR A 27 -8.09 -11.22 4.32
C THR A 27 -7.91 -11.50 2.83
N ILE A 28 -7.43 -10.52 2.09
CA ILE A 28 -7.11 -10.67 0.67
C ILE A 28 -6.08 -11.78 0.48
N GLY A 29 -6.34 -12.72 -0.42
CA GLY A 29 -5.49 -13.88 -0.69
C GLY A 29 -5.89 -15.14 0.08
N ASN A 30 -6.84 -15.08 1.02
CA ASN A 30 -7.36 -16.27 1.65
C ASN A 30 -8.25 -17.08 0.70
N THR A 31 -8.16 -18.38 0.75
CA THR A 31 -9.06 -19.31 0.07
C THR A 31 -10.12 -19.81 1.04
N LEU A 32 -11.38 -19.73 0.63
CA LEU A 32 -12.49 -20.34 1.36
C LEU A 32 -12.79 -21.70 0.74
N CYS A 33 -12.73 -22.75 1.54
CA CYS A 33 -12.92 -24.13 1.12
C CYS A 33 -14.04 -24.79 1.92
N ASP A 34 -14.53 -25.92 1.39
CA ASP A 34 -15.32 -26.86 2.18
C ASP A 34 -14.45 -27.42 3.33
N PRO A 35 -14.91 -27.39 4.58
CA PRO A 35 -14.16 -27.96 5.70
C PRO A 35 -13.89 -29.46 5.56
N ALA A 36 -14.68 -30.18 4.79
CA ALA A 36 -14.46 -31.60 4.50
C ALA A 36 -13.42 -31.84 3.40
N ASN A 37 -13.14 -30.83 2.56
CA ASN A 37 -12.17 -30.90 1.48
C ASN A 37 -11.38 -29.59 1.38
N VAL A 38 -10.30 -29.48 2.14
CA VAL A 38 -9.48 -28.26 2.22
C VAL A 38 -8.46 -28.26 1.10
N GLU A 39 -8.74 -27.51 0.03
CA GLU A 39 -7.86 -27.31 -1.13
C GLU A 39 -7.53 -25.83 -1.31
N PRO A 40 -6.51 -25.30 -0.62
CA PRO A 40 -6.14 -23.89 -0.75
C PRO A 40 -5.51 -23.62 -2.14
N LEU A 41 -5.92 -22.54 -2.76
CA LEU A 41 -5.26 -22.04 -3.98
C LEU A 41 -3.86 -21.52 -3.65
N PRO A 42 -2.90 -21.59 -4.61
CA PRO A 42 -1.56 -21.09 -4.38
C PRO A 42 -1.61 -19.58 -4.08
N PHE A 43 -0.98 -19.18 -2.98
CA PHE A 43 -0.90 -17.78 -2.58
C PHE A 43 0.06 -17.01 -3.48
N VAL A 44 -0.41 -15.90 -4.04
CA VAL A 44 0.45 -14.98 -4.79
C VAL A 44 1.19 -14.09 -3.80
N LYS A 45 2.49 -14.34 -3.63
CA LYS A 45 3.34 -13.52 -2.77
C LYS A 45 3.38 -12.08 -3.30
N ILE A 46 2.96 -11.15 -2.46
CA ILE A 46 3.06 -9.72 -2.73
C ILE A 46 4.44 -9.25 -2.27
N ASN A 47 5.09 -8.43 -3.10
CA ASN A 47 6.40 -7.89 -2.78
C ASN A 47 6.35 -7.06 -1.50
N ASP A 48 7.41 -7.16 -0.70
CA ASP A 48 7.56 -6.37 0.50
C ASP A 48 7.64 -4.87 0.18
N PRO A 49 7.21 -3.99 1.10
CA PRO A 49 7.30 -2.56 0.93
C PRO A 49 8.77 -2.11 0.81
N THR A 50 9.02 -1.07 0.03
CA THR A 50 10.36 -0.54 -0.25
C THR A 50 10.62 0.83 0.36
N VAL A 51 9.55 1.53 0.78
CA VAL A 51 9.63 2.89 1.34
C VAL A 51 8.80 2.97 2.62
N GLU A 52 9.31 3.70 3.60
CA GLU A 52 8.59 4.04 4.83
C GLU A 52 8.43 5.55 5.00
N MET A 53 7.36 5.94 5.67
CA MET A 53 7.13 7.28 6.19
C MET A 53 6.54 7.19 7.59
N THR A 54 6.81 8.18 8.43
CA THR A 54 6.13 8.32 9.71
C THR A 54 4.89 9.20 9.54
N PHE A 55 3.74 8.70 9.96
CA PHE A 55 2.49 9.47 10.06
C PHE A 55 2.27 9.78 11.53
N ALA A 56 2.10 11.04 11.86
CA ALA A 56 1.93 11.48 13.24
C ALA A 56 0.78 12.48 13.39
N VAL A 57 0.31 12.64 14.60
CA VAL A 57 -0.61 13.72 14.96
C VAL A 57 0.07 15.06 14.68
N ASN A 58 -0.68 16.00 14.11
CA ASN A 58 -0.18 17.36 13.95
C ASN A 58 -0.13 18.04 15.32
N ASP A 59 1.06 18.28 15.83
CA ASP A 59 1.34 18.96 17.10
C ASP A 59 1.74 20.43 16.93
N SER A 60 1.62 20.95 15.70
CA SER A 60 1.90 22.37 15.43
C SER A 60 0.86 23.30 16.07
N PRO A 61 1.19 24.60 16.27
CA PRO A 61 0.24 25.60 16.76
C PRO A 61 -1.00 25.79 15.87
N PHE A 62 -0.98 25.24 14.67
CA PHE A 62 -2.07 25.33 13.70
C PHE A 62 -2.91 24.05 13.61
N ALA A 63 -2.66 23.09 14.48
CA ALA A 63 -3.40 21.83 14.52
C ALA A 63 -4.92 22.05 14.66
N GLY A 64 -5.72 21.26 13.92
CA GLY A 64 -7.18 21.31 13.96
C GLY A 64 -7.82 22.41 13.12
N ARG A 65 -7.06 23.11 12.27
CA ARG A 65 -7.61 24.17 11.40
C ARG A 65 -8.13 23.67 10.07
N GLU A 66 -7.51 22.62 9.52
CA GLU A 66 -7.79 22.12 8.19
C GLU A 66 -8.52 20.77 8.19
N GLY A 67 -8.37 19.97 9.24
CA GLY A 67 -8.97 18.66 9.39
C GLY A 67 -9.94 18.54 10.58
N LYS A 68 -10.88 17.60 10.44
CA LYS A 68 -11.82 17.23 11.51
C LYS A 68 -11.28 16.09 12.37
N PHE A 69 -10.44 15.21 11.78
CA PHE A 69 -9.90 14.02 12.42
C PHE A 69 -8.42 14.25 12.72
N VAL A 70 -8.13 14.62 13.96
CA VAL A 70 -6.81 15.11 14.39
C VAL A 70 -6.15 14.25 15.48
N THR A 71 -6.84 13.21 15.96
CA THR A 71 -6.33 12.38 17.05
C THR A 71 -5.61 11.13 16.56
N SER A 72 -4.64 10.64 17.33
CA SER A 72 -3.90 9.41 17.03
C SER A 72 -4.83 8.21 16.87
N ARG A 73 -5.87 8.10 17.69
CA ARG A 73 -6.87 7.04 17.57
C ARG A 73 -7.58 7.07 16.22
N GLN A 74 -8.02 8.24 15.76
CA GLN A 74 -8.71 8.39 14.47
C GLN A 74 -7.80 8.03 13.31
N ILE A 75 -6.53 8.46 13.35
CA ILE A 75 -5.51 8.12 12.35
C ILE A 75 -5.28 6.60 12.34
N ARG A 76 -5.09 5.98 13.51
CA ARG A 76 -4.94 4.53 13.66
C ARG A 76 -6.11 3.78 13.05
N ASP A 77 -7.33 4.11 13.43
CA ASP A 77 -8.55 3.44 12.94
C ASP A 77 -8.68 3.57 11.41
N ARG A 78 -8.24 4.69 10.86
CA ARG A 78 -8.23 4.89 9.41
C ARG A 78 -7.18 4.04 8.72
N LEU A 79 -5.96 3.97 9.25
CA LEU A 79 -4.88 3.14 8.72
C LEU A 79 -5.24 1.65 8.81
N GLN A 80 -5.84 1.20 9.90
CA GLN A 80 -6.31 -0.19 10.03
C GLN A 80 -7.37 -0.54 8.98
N ARG A 81 -8.28 0.37 8.68
CA ARG A 81 -9.25 0.17 7.57
C ARG A 81 -8.57 0.08 6.21
N GLU A 82 -7.46 0.79 6.00
CA GLU A 82 -6.71 0.69 4.75
C GLU A 82 -6.04 -0.66 4.59
N LEU A 83 -5.49 -1.23 5.66
CA LEU A 83 -4.87 -2.57 5.65
C LEU A 83 -5.83 -3.68 5.21
N LEU A 84 -7.15 -3.49 5.38
CA LEU A 84 -8.15 -4.45 4.88
C LEU A 84 -8.31 -4.43 3.36
N LYS A 85 -7.87 -3.35 2.71
CA LYS A 85 -8.03 -3.14 1.25
C LYS A 85 -6.71 -3.25 0.50
N ASP A 86 -5.62 -2.90 1.16
CA ASP A 86 -4.30 -2.79 0.57
C ASP A 86 -3.30 -3.71 1.28
N VAL A 87 -3.05 -4.85 0.66
CA VAL A 87 -2.13 -5.88 1.16
C VAL A 87 -0.64 -5.50 1.01
N ALA A 88 -0.32 -4.46 0.23
CA ALA A 88 1.04 -3.98 0.06
C ALA A 88 1.41 -2.90 1.08
N LEU A 89 0.44 -2.41 1.83
CA LEU A 89 0.64 -1.47 2.93
C LEU A 89 0.97 -2.24 4.21
N LYS A 90 1.96 -1.76 4.97
CA LYS A 90 2.23 -2.22 6.33
C LYS A 90 2.20 -1.02 7.26
N VAL A 91 1.62 -1.20 8.44
CA VAL A 91 1.53 -0.16 9.46
C VAL A 91 1.97 -0.75 10.79
N GLU A 92 2.92 -0.10 11.42
CA GLU A 92 3.44 -0.44 12.72
C GLU A 92 3.32 0.75 13.68
N ASP A 93 3.11 0.48 14.95
CA ASP A 93 3.19 1.51 15.96
C ASP A 93 4.64 1.98 16.09
N SER A 94 4.84 3.28 16.19
CA SER A 94 6.14 3.88 16.45
C SER A 94 6.48 3.85 17.95
N ALA A 95 7.68 4.26 18.30
CA ALA A 95 8.10 4.39 19.70
C ALA A 95 7.24 5.40 20.51
N THR A 96 6.56 6.31 19.83
CA THR A 96 5.62 7.26 20.43
C THR A 96 4.19 6.84 20.12
N SER A 97 3.29 7.02 21.11
CA SER A 97 1.86 6.65 20.99
C SER A 97 1.09 7.40 19.90
N ASP A 98 1.64 8.51 19.43
CA ASP A 98 0.97 9.45 18.53
C ASP A 98 1.54 9.42 17.11
N SER A 99 2.35 8.41 16.80
CA SER A 99 2.92 8.21 15.47
C SER A 99 2.89 6.77 15.03
N PHE A 100 2.84 6.58 13.71
CA PHE A 100 2.74 5.30 13.02
C PHE A 100 3.80 5.24 11.94
N ARG A 101 4.47 4.12 11.84
CA ARG A 101 5.39 3.80 10.77
C ARG A 101 4.59 3.14 9.64
N VAL A 102 4.48 3.84 8.53
CA VAL A 102 3.69 3.42 7.38
C VAL A 102 4.62 3.07 6.23
N MET A 103 4.55 1.84 5.77
CA MET A 103 5.43 1.29 4.75
C MET A 103 4.62 0.90 3.52
N GLY A 104 5.11 1.28 2.33
CA GLY A 104 4.45 1.02 1.06
C GLY A 104 5.41 0.71 -0.06
N ARG A 105 4.87 0.43 -1.25
CA ARG A 105 5.66 0.07 -2.44
C ARG A 105 6.55 1.21 -2.95
N GLY A 106 6.21 2.46 -2.63
CA GLY A 106 6.94 3.62 -3.14
C GLY A 106 6.27 4.93 -2.72
N GLU A 107 6.91 6.04 -3.08
CA GLU A 107 6.46 7.39 -2.72
C GLU A 107 5.04 7.69 -3.24
N MET A 108 4.74 7.34 -4.48
CA MET A 108 3.42 7.58 -5.06
C MET A 108 2.32 6.84 -4.31
N HIS A 109 2.57 5.60 -3.90
CA HIS A 109 1.62 4.80 -3.13
C HIS A 109 1.26 5.50 -1.82
N LEU A 110 2.26 5.93 -1.05
CA LEU A 110 2.04 6.65 0.21
C LEU A 110 1.45 8.04 0.01
N SER A 111 1.83 8.74 -1.07
CA SER A 111 1.27 10.06 -1.41
C SER A 111 -0.23 9.99 -1.73
N ILE A 112 -0.67 8.94 -2.43
CA ILE A 112 -2.10 8.71 -2.71
C ILE A 112 -2.86 8.45 -1.41
N LEU A 113 -2.30 7.67 -0.49
CA LEU A 113 -2.90 7.43 0.82
C LEU A 113 -3.03 8.74 1.62
N ILE A 114 -1.98 9.53 1.68
CA ILE A 114 -1.97 10.84 2.37
C ILE A 114 -3.04 11.76 1.79
N GLU A 115 -3.09 11.88 0.46
CA GLU A 115 -4.06 12.75 -0.22
C GLU A 115 -5.50 12.26 -0.01
N THR A 116 -5.73 10.95 -0.03
CA THR A 116 -7.03 10.35 0.27
C THR A 116 -7.47 10.68 1.70
N MET A 117 -6.59 10.48 2.67
CA MET A 117 -6.86 10.82 4.07
C MET A 117 -7.14 12.32 4.23
N ARG A 118 -6.36 13.19 3.57
CA ARG A 118 -6.59 14.63 3.58
C ARG A 118 -7.99 15.00 3.05
N ARG A 119 -8.40 14.41 1.94
CA ARG A 119 -9.76 14.63 1.37
C ARG A 119 -10.88 14.09 2.25
N GLU A 120 -10.63 13.06 3.01
CA GLU A 120 -11.56 12.54 4.03
C GLU A 120 -11.65 13.44 5.26
N GLY A 121 -10.79 14.45 5.40
CA GLY A 121 -10.77 15.41 6.50
C GLY A 121 -9.83 15.03 7.65
N TYR A 122 -8.87 14.14 7.41
CA TYR A 122 -7.79 13.88 8.35
C TYR A 122 -6.71 14.95 8.23
N GLU A 123 -6.22 15.40 9.39
CA GLU A 123 -5.07 16.27 9.51
C GLU A 123 -3.96 15.50 10.22
N LEU A 124 -2.81 15.39 9.56
CA LEU A 124 -1.66 14.66 10.07
C LEU A 124 -0.37 15.29 9.54
N GLN A 125 0.70 15.11 10.28
CA GLN A 125 2.05 15.40 9.77
C GLN A 125 2.73 14.12 9.30
N VAL A 126 3.59 14.26 8.29
CA VAL A 126 4.30 13.14 7.70
C VAL A 126 5.80 13.44 7.60
N SER A 127 6.64 12.43 7.79
CA SER A 127 8.06 12.55 7.55
C SER A 127 8.40 12.48 6.05
N PRO A 128 9.59 12.92 5.63
CA PRO A 128 10.11 12.54 4.33
C PRO A 128 10.16 11.02 4.15
N PRO A 129 9.99 10.51 2.92
CA PRO A 129 10.09 9.09 2.64
C PRO A 129 11.53 8.60 2.85
N LYS A 130 11.66 7.39 3.39
CA LYS A 130 12.92 6.72 3.63
C LYS A 130 12.90 5.35 2.98
N VAL A 131 13.96 5.01 2.27
CA VAL A 131 14.11 3.70 1.64
C VAL A 131 14.31 2.63 2.72
N LEU A 132 13.58 1.52 2.60
CA LEU A 132 13.74 0.36 3.45
C LEU A 132 14.90 -0.48 2.94
N THR A 133 15.88 -0.70 3.80
CA THR A 133 17.01 -1.60 3.55
C THR A 133 16.88 -2.82 4.45
N HIS A 134 17.39 -3.95 4.02
CA HIS A 134 17.49 -5.16 4.83
C HIS A 134 18.91 -5.72 4.78
N GLU A 135 19.26 -6.50 5.78
CA GLU A 135 20.54 -7.16 5.85
C GLU A 135 20.39 -8.61 5.37
N GLU A 136 21.21 -9.01 4.40
CA GLU A 136 21.26 -10.38 3.88
C GLU A 136 22.74 -10.83 3.84
N ASN A 137 23.05 -11.93 4.53
CA ASN A 137 24.42 -12.49 4.62
C ASN A 137 25.49 -11.47 5.08
N GLY A 138 25.13 -10.54 5.99
CA GLY A 138 26.01 -9.49 6.49
C GLY A 138 26.24 -8.33 5.53
N GLN A 139 25.46 -8.25 4.45
CA GLN A 139 25.48 -7.13 3.49
C GLN A 139 24.18 -6.35 3.56
N LEU A 140 24.29 -5.04 3.56
CA LEU A 140 23.14 -4.16 3.50
C LEU A 140 22.61 -4.14 2.07
N MET A 141 21.35 -4.56 1.91
CA MET A 141 20.64 -4.62 0.63
C MET A 141 19.64 -3.50 0.55
N GLU A 142 19.51 -2.91 -0.63
CA GLU A 142 18.49 -1.91 -0.96
C GLU A 142 17.58 -2.43 -2.08
N PRO A 143 16.32 -1.96 -2.18
CA PRO A 143 15.40 -2.42 -3.21
C PRO A 143 15.82 -1.91 -4.59
N PHE A 144 15.90 -2.84 -5.56
CA PHE A 144 16.10 -2.55 -6.97
C PHE A 144 14.91 -3.05 -7.78
N GLU A 145 14.56 -2.32 -8.82
CA GLU A 145 13.48 -2.69 -9.74
C GLU A 145 14.00 -2.80 -11.17
N ARG A 146 13.48 -3.77 -11.91
CA ARG A 146 13.67 -3.85 -13.33
C ARG A 146 12.59 -3.03 -14.03
N VAL A 147 13.01 -1.95 -14.68
CA VAL A 147 12.12 -1.04 -15.42
C VAL A 147 12.22 -1.32 -16.90
N VAL A 148 11.08 -1.48 -17.56
CA VAL A 148 10.97 -1.58 -19.03
C VAL A 148 10.23 -0.36 -19.53
N ILE A 149 10.87 0.39 -20.43
CA ILE A 149 10.32 1.64 -20.98
C ILE A 149 10.19 1.47 -22.49
N ASP A 150 8.95 1.56 -22.97
CA ASP A 150 8.64 1.66 -24.39
C ASP A 150 8.35 3.13 -24.74
N THR A 151 9.15 3.69 -25.63
CA THR A 151 9.07 5.10 -25.99
C THR A 151 9.55 5.36 -27.42
N PRO A 152 9.02 6.36 -28.12
CA PRO A 152 9.56 6.79 -29.41
C PRO A 152 11.06 7.14 -29.32
N THR A 153 11.80 6.84 -30.38
CA THR A 153 13.27 7.01 -30.43
C THR A 153 13.73 8.44 -30.13
N GLU A 154 12.92 9.45 -30.47
CA GLU A 154 13.22 10.86 -30.19
C GLU A 154 13.34 11.17 -28.69
N TYR A 155 12.69 10.41 -27.79
CA TYR A 155 12.74 10.61 -26.33
C TYR A 155 13.81 9.76 -25.64
N GLN A 156 14.49 8.88 -26.35
CA GLN A 156 15.50 7.96 -25.81
C GLN A 156 16.58 8.71 -25.01
N GLY A 157 17.11 9.82 -25.54
CA GLY A 157 18.13 10.62 -24.87
C GLY A 157 17.64 11.23 -23.56
N ALA A 158 16.40 11.69 -23.51
CA ALA A 158 15.79 12.25 -22.30
C ALA A 158 15.61 11.18 -21.22
N VAL A 159 15.14 9.98 -21.59
CA VAL A 159 15.00 8.83 -20.70
C VAL A 159 16.36 8.43 -20.13
N MET A 160 17.38 8.27 -20.98
CA MET A 160 18.73 7.91 -20.55
C MET A 160 19.33 8.92 -19.58
N THR A 161 19.14 10.22 -19.83
CA THR A 161 19.61 11.28 -18.93
C THR A 161 18.89 11.22 -17.57
N ALA A 162 17.58 11.06 -17.57
CA ALA A 162 16.78 10.99 -16.34
C ALA A 162 17.12 9.78 -15.49
N LEU A 163 17.35 8.62 -16.10
CA LEU A 163 17.73 7.39 -15.41
C LEU A 163 19.18 7.39 -14.97
N GLY A 164 20.09 7.95 -15.78
CA GLY A 164 21.50 8.09 -15.45
C GLY A 164 21.75 8.91 -14.18
N SER A 165 21.00 10.01 -14.00
CA SER A 165 21.06 10.80 -12.77
C SER A 165 20.63 10.01 -11.52
N ARG A 166 19.83 8.96 -11.69
CA ARG A 166 19.40 8.03 -10.63
C ARG A 166 20.26 6.77 -10.50
N LYS A 167 21.41 6.75 -11.17
CA LYS A 167 22.35 5.61 -11.17
C LYS A 167 21.74 4.30 -11.70
N ALA A 168 20.76 4.38 -12.62
CA ALA A 168 20.20 3.20 -13.24
C ALA A 168 21.24 2.49 -14.12
N ILE A 169 21.16 1.17 -14.14
CA ILE A 169 22.05 0.32 -14.96
C ILE A 169 21.28 -0.13 -16.20
N LEU A 170 21.73 0.32 -17.38
CA LEU A 170 21.14 -0.11 -18.64
C LEU A 170 21.50 -1.59 -18.89
N GLN A 171 20.51 -2.44 -19.04
CA GLN A 171 20.68 -3.85 -19.33
C GLN A 171 20.50 -4.18 -20.83
N GLN A 172 19.52 -3.55 -21.46
CA GLN A 172 19.19 -3.79 -22.87
C GLN A 172 18.55 -2.54 -23.47
N MET A 173 18.81 -2.32 -24.77
CA MET A 173 18.24 -1.25 -25.57
C MET A 173 17.86 -1.76 -26.95
#